data_7200423f38cb36a4ef79f5f537624b80
#
_entry.id   7200423f38cb36a4ef79f5f537624b80
#
_cell.length_a   1.000
_cell.length_b   1.000
_cell.length_c   1.000
_cell.angle_alpha   90.00
_cell.angle_beta   90.00
_cell.angle_gamma   90.00
#
_symmetry.space_group_name_H-M   'P 1'
#
loop_
_entity.id
_entity.type
_entity.pdbx_description
1 polymer ?
#
loop_
_entity_poly.entity_id
_entity_poly.type
_entity_poly.pdbx_seq_one_letter_code
_entity_poly.pdbx_strand_id
1 'polypeptide(L)'
;MKILITGNNGYIGTVLTEILYNQGFDVVGLDNNYFEQCNLTKVNNLSNQIIKDIRDVSIKDVKNIDGIIHLASLSNDPLGELVPKVTEDINYKSTIKLASLAKKTGVKRFVNVSSQSMYGISNTDKELDEEQSEKNPLTTYAATKWKSEIELNQMSDDNFVVTSFRPSTVFGVSPRLRCDIVF
;
A
#
# COMPACT_ATOMS: atom_id res chain seq x y z
N MET A 1 -20.41 -2.71 -0.98
CA MET A 1 -19.17 -3.16 -0.33
C MET A 1 -18.39 -1.94 0.11
N LYS A 2 -17.98 -1.90 1.37
CA LYS A 2 -17.22 -0.79 1.96
C LYS A 2 -15.73 -1.09 1.96
N ILE A 3 -14.95 -0.24 1.29
CA ILE A 3 -13.51 -0.45 1.07
C ILE A 3 -12.71 0.64 1.74
N LEU A 4 -11.76 0.27 2.57
CA LEU A 4 -10.74 1.18 3.10
C LEU A 4 -9.54 1.20 2.16
N ILE A 5 -9.15 2.39 1.70
CA ILE A 5 -7.92 2.60 0.93
C ILE A 5 -6.95 3.39 1.81
N THR A 6 -5.86 2.78 2.22
CA THR A 6 -4.79 3.51 2.92
C THR A 6 -3.81 4.08 1.91
N GLY A 7 -3.33 5.31 2.11
CA GLY A 7 -2.54 6.01 1.10
C GLY A 7 -3.38 6.51 -0.08
N ASN A 8 -4.68 6.73 0.16
CA ASN A 8 -5.63 7.13 -0.88
C ASN A 8 -5.32 8.50 -1.52
N ASN A 9 -4.58 9.38 -0.85
CA ASN A 9 -4.14 10.67 -1.38
C ASN A 9 -2.73 10.62 -2.00
N GLY A 10 -2.17 9.42 -2.15
CA GLY A 10 -0.92 9.19 -2.88
C GLY A 10 -1.11 9.12 -4.40
N TYR A 11 -0.01 8.91 -5.14
CA TYR A 11 0.03 8.89 -6.61
C TYR A 11 -0.92 7.83 -7.22
N ILE A 12 -0.87 6.60 -6.74
CA ILE A 12 -1.78 5.53 -7.17
C ILE A 12 -3.14 5.70 -6.51
N GLY A 13 -3.14 6.07 -5.22
CA GLY A 13 -4.33 6.12 -4.39
C GLY A 13 -5.39 7.08 -4.89
N THR A 14 -5.01 8.28 -5.38
CA THR A 14 -5.97 9.27 -5.90
C THR A 14 -6.74 8.74 -7.10
N VAL A 15 -6.05 8.09 -8.04
CA VAL A 15 -6.66 7.51 -9.24
C VAL A 15 -7.54 6.32 -8.88
N LEU A 16 -7.04 5.40 -8.05
CA LEU A 16 -7.80 4.22 -7.63
C LEU A 16 -9.07 4.60 -6.84
N THR A 17 -8.95 5.58 -5.97
CA THR A 17 -10.08 6.08 -5.17
C THR A 17 -11.20 6.60 -6.07
N GLU A 18 -10.88 7.39 -7.08
CA GLU A 18 -11.85 7.92 -8.04
C GLU A 18 -12.52 6.79 -8.85
N ILE A 19 -11.72 5.84 -9.34
CA ILE A 19 -12.24 4.70 -10.10
C ILE A 19 -13.24 3.89 -9.26
N LEU A 20 -12.90 3.53 -8.03
CA LEU A 20 -13.77 2.72 -7.18
C LEU A 20 -15.03 3.50 -6.75
N TYR A 21 -14.89 4.79 -6.45
CA TYR A 21 -16.03 5.63 -6.14
C TYR A 21 -17.02 5.70 -7.31
N ASN A 22 -16.52 5.91 -8.54
CA ASN A 22 -17.35 5.96 -9.75
C ASN A 22 -18.01 4.61 -10.10
N GLN A 23 -17.42 3.50 -9.63
CA GLN A 23 -18.00 2.16 -9.73
C GLN A 23 -19.05 1.86 -8.64
N GLY A 24 -19.34 2.81 -7.75
CA GLY A 24 -20.38 2.70 -6.73
C GLY A 24 -19.94 1.97 -5.45
N PHE A 25 -18.65 1.83 -5.19
CA PHE A 25 -18.17 1.35 -3.91
C PHE A 25 -18.28 2.44 -2.82
N ASP A 26 -18.57 2.02 -1.59
CA ASP A 26 -18.47 2.90 -0.41
C ASP A 26 -16.99 2.99 -0.01
N VAL A 27 -16.31 4.05 -0.43
CA VAL A 27 -14.87 4.22 -0.23
C VAL A 27 -14.58 5.05 1.01
N VAL A 28 -13.71 4.51 1.87
CA VAL A 28 -13.11 5.21 3.01
C VAL A 28 -11.63 5.43 2.72
N GLY A 29 -11.15 6.66 2.82
CA GLY A 29 -9.73 6.99 2.69
C GLY A 29 -9.03 7.06 4.04
N LEU A 30 -7.78 6.63 4.12
CA LEU A 30 -6.89 6.87 5.25
C LEU A 30 -5.53 7.32 4.73
N ASP A 31 -5.16 8.56 5.03
CA ASP A 31 -3.89 9.16 4.65
C ASP A 31 -3.47 10.21 5.69
N ASN A 32 -2.19 10.48 5.82
CA ASN A 32 -1.68 11.53 6.70
C ASN A 32 -1.60 12.92 6.01
N ASN A 33 -1.87 12.98 4.72
CA ASN A 33 -1.87 14.19 3.89
C ASN A 33 -0.55 14.97 3.86
N TYR A 34 0.59 14.35 4.15
CA TYR A 34 1.89 15.03 4.13
C TYR A 34 2.23 15.67 2.78
N PHE A 35 1.65 15.15 1.70
CA PHE A 35 1.92 15.62 0.34
C PHE A 35 0.73 16.32 -0.31
N GLU A 36 -0.22 16.82 0.47
CA GLU A 36 -1.41 17.49 -0.06
C GLU A 36 -1.07 18.66 -1.00
N GLN A 37 -0.01 19.42 -0.69
CA GLN A 37 0.46 20.53 -1.50
C GLN A 37 1.11 20.11 -2.83
N CYS A 38 1.38 18.83 -3.04
CA CYS A 38 1.96 18.30 -4.28
C CYS A 38 0.89 17.87 -5.29
N ASN A 39 -0.36 18.22 -5.08
CA ASN A 39 -1.45 17.93 -6.02
C ASN A 39 -1.50 19.00 -7.12
N LEU A 40 -1.48 18.55 -8.39
CA LEU A 40 -1.60 19.41 -9.57
C LEU A 40 -3.03 19.88 -9.82
N THR A 41 -4.00 19.08 -9.41
CA THR A 41 -5.43 19.35 -9.55
C THR A 41 -6.14 19.04 -8.23
N LYS A 42 -7.37 19.51 -8.09
CA LYS A 42 -8.20 19.13 -6.94
C LYS A 42 -8.43 17.63 -6.95
N VAL A 43 -8.12 17.00 -5.82
CA VAL A 43 -8.54 15.63 -5.55
C VAL A 43 -9.96 15.68 -4.99
N ASN A 44 -10.84 14.80 -5.48
CA ASN A 44 -12.18 14.68 -4.94
C ASN A 44 -12.11 14.25 -3.47
N ASN A 45 -12.54 15.11 -2.57
CA ASN A 45 -12.59 14.78 -1.15
C ASN A 45 -13.66 13.72 -0.92
N LEU A 46 -13.24 12.59 -0.39
CA LEU A 46 -14.18 11.58 0.10
C LEU A 46 -14.93 12.13 1.31
N SER A 47 -16.23 11.85 1.39
CA SER A 47 -17.04 12.16 2.57
C SER A 47 -16.54 11.41 3.82
N ASN A 48 -15.86 10.28 3.61
CA ASN A 48 -15.35 9.39 4.64
C ASN A 48 -13.80 9.37 4.64
N GLN A 49 -13.16 10.54 4.81
CA GLN A 49 -11.69 10.64 4.88
C GLN A 49 -11.22 10.59 6.34
N ILE A 50 -10.27 9.70 6.63
CA ILE A 50 -9.54 9.62 7.90
C ILE A 50 -8.16 10.22 7.70
N ILE A 51 -7.88 11.36 8.34
CA ILE A 51 -6.54 11.98 8.32
C ILE A 51 -5.76 11.41 9.50
N LYS A 52 -4.83 10.50 9.21
CA LYS A 52 -4.09 9.78 10.25
C LYS A 52 -2.80 9.15 9.67
N ASP A 53 -1.76 9.10 10.49
CA ASP A 53 -0.58 8.28 10.20
C ASP A 53 -0.93 6.79 10.30
N ILE A 54 -0.46 5.99 9.37
CA ILE A 54 -0.74 4.55 9.34
C ILE A 54 -0.22 3.82 10.59
N ARG A 55 0.81 4.34 11.24
CA ARG A 55 1.33 3.80 12.52
C ARG A 55 0.32 3.91 13.65
N ASP A 56 -0.59 4.87 13.58
CA ASP A 56 -1.62 5.14 14.59
C ASP A 56 -2.96 4.45 14.30
N VAL A 57 -3.00 3.60 13.25
CA VAL A 57 -4.21 2.85 12.92
C VAL A 57 -4.73 2.05 14.11
N SER A 58 -6.04 2.05 14.29
CA SER A 58 -6.73 1.42 15.40
C SER A 58 -7.93 0.59 14.94
N ILE A 59 -8.50 -0.19 15.84
CA ILE A 59 -9.68 -1.02 15.55
C ILE A 59 -10.88 -0.20 15.06
N LYS A 60 -10.98 1.08 15.47
CA LYS A 60 -12.06 1.97 15.05
C LYS A 60 -12.00 2.30 13.56
N ASP A 61 -10.79 2.36 13.01
CA ASP A 61 -10.54 2.73 11.62
C ASP A 61 -10.87 1.61 10.63
N VAL A 62 -10.90 0.36 11.11
CA VAL A 62 -11.18 -0.84 10.29
C VAL A 62 -12.53 -1.50 10.61
N LYS A 63 -13.31 -0.92 11.54
CA LYS A 63 -14.62 -1.44 11.89
C LYS A 63 -15.62 -1.24 10.75
N ASN A 64 -16.43 -2.27 10.46
CA ASN A 64 -17.45 -2.28 9.39
C ASN A 64 -16.83 -2.05 7.99
N ILE A 65 -15.61 -2.48 7.77
CA ILE A 65 -14.94 -2.51 6.48
C ILE A 65 -15.02 -3.93 5.91
N ASP A 66 -15.41 -4.06 4.65
CA ASP A 66 -15.50 -5.35 3.96
C ASP A 66 -14.17 -5.78 3.34
N GLY A 67 -13.40 -4.80 2.83
CA GLY A 67 -12.11 -5.02 2.20
C GLY A 67 -11.15 -3.86 2.39
N ILE A 68 -9.86 -4.14 2.38
CA ILE A 68 -8.79 -3.14 2.50
C ILE A 68 -7.89 -3.21 1.27
N ILE A 69 -7.57 -2.03 0.71
CA ILE A 69 -6.49 -1.87 -0.26
C ILE A 69 -5.40 -1.03 0.39
N HIS A 70 -4.25 -1.67 0.65
CA HIS A 70 -3.16 -1.06 1.40
C HIS A 70 -2.09 -0.51 0.48
N LEU A 71 -2.11 0.83 0.27
CA LEU A 71 -1.13 1.57 -0.55
C LEU A 71 -0.17 2.41 0.31
N ALA A 72 -0.54 2.74 1.56
CA ALA A 72 0.26 3.59 2.43
C ALA A 72 1.66 3.02 2.65
N SER A 73 2.69 3.74 2.19
CA SER A 73 4.08 3.31 2.24
C SER A 73 5.02 4.48 1.95
N LEU A 74 6.21 4.46 2.52
CA LEU A 74 7.34 5.23 2.00
C LEU A 74 7.88 4.47 0.78
N SER A 75 7.54 4.94 -0.42
CA SER A 75 7.76 4.24 -1.69
C SER A 75 8.89 4.82 -2.54
N ASN A 76 9.73 5.65 -1.95
CA ASN A 76 10.89 6.26 -2.59
C ASN A 76 12.16 5.77 -1.89
N ASP A 77 13.06 5.09 -2.62
CA ASP A 77 14.26 4.49 -2.04
C ASP A 77 15.16 5.51 -1.34
N PRO A 78 15.51 6.69 -1.94
CA PRO A 78 16.32 7.68 -1.24
C PRO A 78 15.72 8.13 0.09
N LEU A 79 14.41 8.38 0.14
CA LEU A 79 13.73 8.76 1.38
C LEU A 79 13.70 7.60 2.38
N GLY A 80 13.51 6.39 1.89
CA GLY A 80 13.50 5.19 2.70
C GLY A 80 14.84 4.89 3.39
N GLU A 81 15.95 5.24 2.74
CA GLU A 81 17.31 5.05 3.26
C GLU A 81 17.76 6.15 4.22
N LEU A 82 17.11 7.33 4.23
CA LEU A 82 17.45 8.40 5.18
C LEU A 82 17.28 7.96 6.63
N VAL A 83 16.18 7.26 6.94
CA VAL A 83 15.91 6.73 8.27
C VAL A 83 15.27 5.35 8.15
N PRO A 84 16.07 4.28 7.96
CA PRO A 84 15.58 2.93 7.72
C PRO A 84 14.58 2.41 8.77
N LYS A 85 14.76 2.81 10.02
CA LYS A 85 13.85 2.46 11.12
C LYS A 85 12.44 3.02 10.90
N VAL A 86 12.31 4.24 10.43
CA VAL A 86 11.00 4.85 10.12
C VAL A 86 10.35 4.13 8.94
N THR A 87 11.15 3.75 7.94
CA THR A 87 10.67 2.94 6.81
C THR A 87 10.16 1.58 7.28
N GLU A 88 10.88 0.92 8.17
CA GLU A 88 10.43 -0.34 8.77
C GLU A 88 9.13 -0.16 9.58
N ASP A 89 9.02 0.91 10.36
CA ASP A 89 7.84 1.18 11.18
C ASP A 89 6.61 1.45 10.31
N ILE A 90 6.76 2.19 9.19
CA ILE A 90 5.67 2.53 8.28
C ILE A 90 5.35 1.36 7.34
N ASN A 91 6.36 0.77 6.66
CA ASN A 91 6.10 -0.17 5.58
C ASN A 91 5.86 -1.60 6.05
N TYR A 92 6.42 -1.98 7.19
CA TYR A 92 6.30 -3.34 7.71
C TYR A 92 5.41 -3.41 8.95
N LYS A 93 5.82 -2.79 10.07
CA LYS A 93 5.09 -2.95 11.35
C LYS A 93 3.66 -2.45 11.27
N SER A 94 3.43 -1.31 10.58
CA SER A 94 2.08 -0.77 10.40
C SER A 94 1.22 -1.63 9.48
N THR A 95 1.82 -2.22 8.43
CA THR A 95 1.12 -3.15 7.54
C THR A 95 0.62 -4.37 8.32
N ILE A 96 1.47 -4.98 9.14
CA ILE A 96 1.11 -6.15 9.94
C ILE A 96 0.08 -5.78 11.02
N LYS A 97 0.25 -4.64 11.67
CA LYS A 97 -0.73 -4.10 12.61
C LYS A 97 -2.10 -3.91 11.96
N LEU A 98 -2.14 -3.27 10.78
CA LEU A 98 -3.37 -3.05 10.02
C LEU A 98 -4.05 -4.38 9.67
N ALA A 99 -3.30 -5.34 9.13
CA ALA A 99 -3.81 -6.66 8.77
C ALA A 99 -4.34 -7.43 10.00
N SER A 100 -3.64 -7.37 11.13
CA SER A 100 -4.07 -7.98 12.38
C SER A 100 -5.40 -7.39 12.88
N LEU A 101 -5.54 -6.07 12.82
CA LEU A 101 -6.78 -5.37 13.19
C LEU A 101 -7.92 -5.72 12.22
N ALA A 102 -7.63 -5.76 10.92
CA ALA A 102 -8.56 -6.11 9.87
C ALA A 102 -9.11 -7.55 10.07
N LYS A 103 -8.23 -8.52 10.25
CA LYS A 103 -8.60 -9.91 10.53
C LYS A 103 -9.46 -10.02 11.79
N LYS A 104 -9.07 -9.33 12.86
CA LYS A 104 -9.81 -9.31 14.14
C LYS A 104 -11.22 -8.70 14.01
N THR A 105 -11.43 -7.76 13.10
CA THR A 105 -12.74 -7.11 12.89
C THR A 105 -13.60 -7.77 11.83
N GLY A 106 -13.13 -8.86 11.22
CA GLY A 106 -13.89 -9.63 10.25
C GLY A 106 -13.82 -9.08 8.82
N VAL A 107 -12.83 -8.25 8.51
CA VAL A 107 -12.51 -7.89 7.12
C VAL A 107 -12.15 -9.15 6.34
N LYS A 108 -12.76 -9.35 5.18
CA LYS A 108 -12.61 -10.59 4.41
C LYS A 108 -11.51 -10.55 3.36
N ARG A 109 -11.15 -9.37 2.88
CA ARG A 109 -10.20 -9.19 1.77
C ARG A 109 -9.18 -8.12 2.12
N PHE A 110 -7.92 -8.48 1.98
CA PHE A 110 -6.79 -7.58 2.20
C PHE A 110 -5.89 -7.60 0.96
N VAL A 111 -5.91 -6.50 0.21
CA VAL A 111 -5.05 -6.31 -0.95
C VAL A 111 -3.81 -5.53 -0.51
N ASN A 112 -2.66 -6.17 -0.56
CA ASN A 112 -1.36 -5.57 -0.28
C ASN A 112 -0.69 -5.16 -1.57
N VAL A 113 -0.32 -3.90 -1.70
CA VAL A 113 0.51 -3.45 -2.83
C VAL A 113 1.97 -3.55 -2.43
N SER A 114 2.58 -4.66 -2.85
CA SER A 114 3.98 -5.01 -2.69
C SER A 114 4.83 -4.31 -3.78
N SER A 115 5.93 -4.89 -4.22
CA SER A 115 6.78 -4.33 -5.27
C SER A 115 7.65 -5.41 -5.91
N GLN A 116 7.91 -5.30 -7.21
CA GLN A 116 8.94 -6.10 -7.87
C GLN A 116 10.36 -5.82 -7.37
N SER A 117 10.60 -4.69 -6.68
CA SER A 117 11.92 -4.34 -6.13
C SER A 117 12.50 -5.41 -5.20
N MET A 118 11.66 -6.33 -4.69
CA MET A 118 12.10 -7.44 -3.86
C MET A 118 13.00 -8.44 -4.59
N TYR A 119 12.96 -8.49 -5.92
CA TYR A 119 13.84 -9.37 -6.71
C TYR A 119 15.27 -8.83 -6.81
N GLY A 120 15.48 -7.54 -6.58
CA GLY A 120 16.80 -6.90 -6.69
C GLY A 120 17.33 -6.90 -8.12
N ILE A 121 18.65 -7.11 -8.26
CA ILE A 121 19.31 -7.27 -9.56
C ILE A 121 19.28 -8.75 -9.91
N SER A 122 18.67 -9.09 -11.02
CA SER A 122 18.64 -10.46 -11.54
C SER A 122 19.94 -10.77 -12.28
N ASN A 123 20.45 -11.98 -12.06
CA ASN A 123 21.59 -12.53 -12.81
C ASN A 123 21.16 -13.35 -14.02
N THR A 124 19.89 -13.26 -14.43
CA THR A 124 19.32 -14.03 -15.55
C THR A 124 18.62 -13.08 -16.52
N ASP A 125 18.75 -13.38 -17.82
CA ASP A 125 18.00 -12.72 -18.90
C ASP A 125 16.58 -13.30 -19.07
N LYS A 126 16.20 -14.27 -18.21
CA LYS A 126 14.87 -14.88 -18.24
C LYS A 126 13.87 -14.03 -17.48
N GLU A 127 12.60 -14.15 -17.87
CA GLU A 127 11.49 -13.62 -17.09
C GLU A 127 11.50 -14.14 -15.65
N LEU A 128 11.11 -13.28 -14.73
CA LEU A 128 11.02 -13.63 -13.32
C LEU A 128 9.64 -14.22 -13.01
N ASP A 129 9.65 -15.28 -12.24
CA ASP A 129 8.47 -15.98 -11.72
C ASP A 129 8.20 -15.58 -10.28
N GLU A 130 6.93 -15.37 -9.91
CA GLU A 130 6.56 -14.91 -8.58
C GLU A 130 6.93 -15.88 -7.46
N GLU A 131 6.92 -17.19 -7.74
CA GLU A 131 7.19 -18.23 -6.72
C GLU A 131 8.64 -18.68 -6.73
N GLN A 132 9.19 -18.96 -7.92
CA GLN A 132 10.47 -19.66 -8.09
C GLN A 132 11.67 -18.71 -8.11
N SER A 133 11.48 -17.45 -8.57
CA SER A 133 12.59 -16.52 -8.65
C SER A 133 13.09 -16.12 -7.26
N GLU A 134 14.40 -16.02 -7.14
CA GLU A 134 15.06 -15.58 -5.91
C GLU A 134 14.63 -14.15 -5.56
N LYS A 135 14.43 -13.89 -4.28
CA LYS A 135 14.15 -12.56 -3.73
C LYS A 135 15.41 -12.05 -3.05
N ASN A 136 15.98 -10.99 -3.61
CA ASN A 136 17.22 -10.35 -3.15
C ASN A 136 17.03 -8.83 -3.01
N PRO A 137 16.22 -8.37 -2.04
CA PRO A 137 15.93 -6.95 -1.86
C PRO A 137 17.18 -6.17 -1.47
N LEU A 138 17.49 -5.09 -2.21
CA LEU A 138 18.71 -4.29 -2.03
C LEU A 138 18.50 -3.03 -1.19
N THR A 139 17.25 -2.59 -1.02
CA THR A 139 16.91 -1.37 -0.28
C THR A 139 16.02 -1.68 0.91
N THR A 140 16.00 -0.80 1.90
CA THR A 140 15.09 -0.91 3.06
C THR A 140 13.64 -0.97 2.62
N TYR A 141 13.26 -0.21 1.58
CA TYR A 141 11.93 -0.28 0.98
C TYR A 141 11.62 -1.70 0.46
N ALA A 142 12.48 -2.23 -0.40
CA ALA A 142 12.29 -3.56 -0.98
C ALA A 142 12.25 -4.66 0.09
N ALA A 143 13.15 -4.61 1.07
CA ALA A 143 13.22 -5.56 2.17
C ALA A 143 11.95 -5.52 3.04
N THR A 144 11.44 -4.33 3.36
CA THR A 144 10.22 -4.18 4.17
C THR A 144 8.98 -4.66 3.42
N LYS A 145 8.88 -4.42 2.10
CA LYS A 145 7.80 -4.95 1.26
C LYS A 145 7.80 -6.46 1.22
N TRP A 146 8.96 -7.08 1.01
CA TRP A 146 9.09 -8.53 1.00
C TRP A 146 8.76 -9.16 2.36
N LYS A 147 9.30 -8.60 3.45
CA LYS A 147 9.02 -9.05 4.81
C LYS A 147 7.53 -8.99 5.15
N SER A 148 6.86 -7.90 4.74
CA SER A 148 5.41 -7.75 4.92
C SER A 148 4.63 -8.82 4.18
N GLU A 149 5.01 -9.12 2.94
CA GLU A 149 4.32 -10.12 2.12
C GLU A 149 4.42 -11.52 2.71
N ILE A 150 5.61 -11.91 3.21
CA ILE A 150 5.79 -13.21 3.89
C ILE A 150 4.84 -13.34 5.08
N GLU A 151 4.79 -12.34 5.95
CA GLU A 151 3.98 -12.41 7.16
C GLU A 151 2.47 -12.31 6.85
N LEU A 152 2.09 -11.48 5.89
CA LEU A 152 0.71 -11.38 5.42
C LEU A 152 0.21 -12.70 4.84
N ASN A 153 1.03 -13.43 4.08
CA ASN A 153 0.68 -14.74 3.53
C ASN A 153 0.43 -15.76 4.65
N GLN A 154 1.19 -15.71 5.75
CA GLN A 154 0.95 -16.57 6.92
C GLN A 154 -0.34 -16.22 7.67
N MET A 155 -0.81 -14.97 7.54
CA MET A 155 -2.08 -14.53 8.15
C MET A 155 -3.29 -14.91 7.32
N SER A 156 -3.12 -15.25 6.04
CA SER A 156 -4.22 -15.56 5.11
C SER A 156 -4.89 -16.88 5.47
N ASP A 157 -6.24 -16.88 5.42
CA ASP A 157 -7.08 -18.07 5.59
C ASP A 157 -8.41 -17.87 4.84
N ASP A 158 -9.34 -18.85 4.95
CA ASP A 158 -10.62 -18.82 4.26
C ASP A 158 -11.50 -17.60 4.65
N ASN A 159 -11.32 -17.05 5.84
CA ASN A 159 -12.08 -15.91 6.35
C ASN A 159 -11.38 -14.55 6.16
N PHE A 160 -10.08 -14.58 5.94
CA PHE A 160 -9.23 -13.39 5.71
C PHE A 160 -8.26 -13.67 4.57
N VAL A 161 -8.69 -13.40 3.35
CA VAL A 161 -7.89 -13.65 2.15
C VAL A 161 -6.98 -12.46 1.88
N VAL A 162 -5.69 -12.73 1.84
CA VAL A 162 -4.67 -11.75 1.45
C VAL A 162 -4.27 -11.98 -0.01
N THR A 163 -4.18 -10.88 -0.76
CA THR A 163 -3.64 -10.87 -2.13
C THR A 163 -2.56 -9.81 -2.22
N SER A 164 -1.34 -10.20 -2.59
CA SER A 164 -0.23 -9.27 -2.80
C SER A 164 0.00 -9.04 -4.29
N PHE A 165 -0.01 -7.77 -4.71
CA PHE A 165 0.41 -7.35 -6.05
C PHE A 165 1.85 -6.88 -6.01
N ARG A 166 2.67 -7.31 -6.97
CA ARG A 166 4.07 -6.91 -7.15
C ARG A 166 4.22 -6.04 -8.41
N PRO A 167 3.70 -4.81 -8.41
CA PRO A 167 3.79 -3.96 -9.58
C PRO A 167 5.24 -3.60 -9.87
N SER A 168 5.54 -3.44 -11.15
CA SER A 168 6.72 -2.72 -11.60
C SER A 168 6.49 -1.21 -11.46
N THR A 169 7.28 -0.37 -12.13
CA THR A 169 7.08 1.07 -12.11
C THR A 169 5.71 1.43 -12.67
N VAL A 170 4.81 1.87 -11.79
CA VAL A 170 3.48 2.34 -12.18
C VAL A 170 3.59 3.81 -12.58
N PHE A 171 3.26 4.13 -13.82
CA PHE A 171 3.31 5.48 -14.35
C PHE A 171 2.00 5.85 -15.05
N GLY A 172 1.74 7.15 -15.18
CA GLY A 172 0.54 7.67 -15.83
C GLY A 172 0.09 8.99 -15.21
N VAL A 173 -1.01 9.52 -15.72
CA VAL A 173 -1.58 10.79 -15.23
C VAL A 173 -2.21 10.56 -13.86
N SER A 174 -1.78 11.39 -12.89
CA SER A 174 -2.34 11.39 -11.53
C SER A 174 -2.46 12.84 -11.03
N PRO A 175 -3.49 13.15 -10.27
CA PRO A 175 -3.58 14.45 -9.57
C PRO A 175 -2.37 14.71 -8.67
N ARG A 176 -1.82 13.67 -8.07
CA ARG A 176 -0.66 13.73 -7.17
C ARG A 176 0.65 13.61 -7.96
N LEU A 177 1.42 14.69 -7.97
CA LEU A 177 2.71 14.73 -8.70
C LEU A 177 3.75 13.79 -8.05
N ARG A 178 4.45 13.04 -8.92
CA ARG A 178 5.65 12.26 -8.56
C ARG A 178 6.70 12.42 -9.66
N CYS A 179 7.68 13.27 -9.42
CA CYS A 179 8.72 13.56 -10.41
C CYS A 179 9.74 12.42 -10.55
N ASP A 180 9.92 11.62 -9.52
CA ASP A 180 10.85 10.49 -9.45
C ASP A 180 10.45 9.27 -10.29
N ILE A 181 9.24 9.26 -10.85
CA ILE A 181 8.73 8.14 -11.68
C ILE A 181 8.92 8.42 -13.18
N VAL A 182 8.99 9.67 -13.59
CA VAL A 182 8.86 10.10 -14.99
C VAL A 182 10.20 10.54 -15.59
N PHE A 183 11.27 10.62 -14.81
CA PHE A 183 12.59 11.07 -15.25
C PHE A 183 13.68 10.06 -14.97
#